data_37c4853d7a7eee6e98df1bd7d47d5cd7
#
_entry.id   37c4853d7a7eee6e98df1bd7d47d5cd7
#
_cell.length_a   1.000
_cell.length_b   1.000
_cell.length_c   1.000
_cell.angle_alpha   90.00
_cell.angle_beta   90.00
_cell.angle_gamma   90.00
#
_symmetry.space_group_name_H-M   'P 1'
#
loop_
_entity.id
_entity.type
_entity.pdbx_description
1 polymer ?
#
loop_
_entity_poly.entity_id
_entity_poly.type
_entity_poly.pdbx_seq_one_letter_code
_entity_poly.pdbx_strand_id
1 'polypeptide(L)'
;MLADNGQRIGYIETQAALEEVCRDWLTLPSVALDTEFMRTNTFYPRLGLLQVADGSQCYLIDPLKISDWSCFISVLTNPVCEIVLHSGGEDLTALLVASGQLPSTFFDTQVASAYAGLGFSLSYQALVREITGRELPKDQTRS
;
A
#
# COMPACT_ATOMS: atom_id res chain seq x y z
N MET A 1 -8.73 3.26 -16.39
CA MET A 1 -7.43 2.94 -17.03
C MET A 1 -7.01 1.54 -16.65
N LEU A 2 -6.35 0.83 -17.54
CA LEU A 2 -5.81 -0.50 -17.26
C LEU A 2 -4.29 -0.41 -17.15
N ALA A 3 -3.72 -1.16 -16.20
CA ALA A 3 -2.29 -1.38 -16.13
C ALA A 3 -1.84 -2.32 -17.27
N ASP A 4 -0.54 -2.39 -17.53
CA ASP A 4 0.02 -3.21 -18.60
C ASP A 4 -0.35 -4.69 -18.50
N ASN A 5 -0.67 -5.16 -17.31
CA ASN A 5 -1.10 -6.55 -17.07
C ASN A 5 -2.62 -6.74 -17.18
N GLY A 6 -3.36 -5.74 -17.67
CA GLY A 6 -4.81 -5.77 -17.78
C GLY A 6 -5.55 -5.43 -16.50
N GLN A 7 -4.84 -5.12 -15.41
CA GLN A 7 -5.45 -4.77 -14.14
C GLN A 7 -6.04 -3.37 -14.20
N ARG A 8 -7.23 -3.19 -13.62
CA ARG A 8 -7.86 -1.87 -13.55
C ARG A 8 -7.17 -0.99 -12.52
N ILE A 9 -7.06 0.30 -12.85
CA ILE A 9 -6.55 1.32 -11.94
C ILE A 9 -7.65 2.35 -11.71
N GLY A 10 -8.03 2.54 -10.47
CA GLY A 10 -8.97 3.58 -10.05
C GLY A 10 -8.22 4.75 -9.43
N TYR A 11 -8.68 5.96 -9.73
CA TYR A 11 -8.12 7.18 -9.13
C TYR A 11 -9.11 7.70 -8.10
N ILE A 12 -8.63 7.93 -6.88
CA ILE A 12 -9.45 8.46 -5.79
C ILE A 12 -8.97 9.87 -5.49
N GLU A 13 -9.79 10.84 -5.88
CA GLU A 13 -9.48 12.26 -5.78
C GLU A 13 -10.52 13.02 -4.97
N THR A 14 -11.49 12.32 -4.38
CA THR A 14 -12.54 12.95 -3.57
C THR A 14 -12.73 12.18 -2.28
N GLN A 15 -13.20 12.89 -1.26
CA GLN A 15 -13.54 12.30 0.03
C GLN A 15 -14.63 11.23 -0.13
N ALA A 16 -15.65 11.51 -0.94
CA ALA A 16 -16.76 10.58 -1.16
C ALA A 16 -16.30 9.27 -1.81
N ALA A 17 -15.38 9.36 -2.80
CA ALA A 17 -14.84 8.18 -3.46
C ALA A 17 -14.03 7.32 -2.48
N LEU A 18 -13.25 7.95 -1.60
CA LEU A 18 -12.50 7.22 -0.57
C LEU A 18 -13.45 6.49 0.38
N GLU A 19 -14.47 7.17 0.83
CA GLU A 19 -15.43 6.56 1.76
C GLU A 19 -16.16 5.38 1.14
N GLU A 20 -16.46 5.45 -0.15
CA GLU A 20 -17.11 4.36 -0.87
C GLU A 20 -16.24 3.11 -0.90
N VAL A 21 -14.97 3.23 -1.32
CA VAL A 21 -14.08 2.07 -1.39
C VAL A 21 -13.72 1.55 0.00
N CYS A 22 -13.62 2.42 1.00
CA CYS A 22 -13.33 1.99 2.37
C CYS A 22 -14.43 1.08 2.93
N ARG A 23 -15.69 1.33 2.57
CA ARG A 23 -16.80 0.44 2.97
C ARG A 23 -16.58 -0.98 2.45
N ASP A 24 -16.11 -1.11 1.22
CA ASP A 24 -15.81 -2.41 0.64
C ASP A 24 -14.59 -3.05 1.30
N TRP A 25 -13.55 -2.27 1.54
CA TRP A 25 -12.31 -2.78 2.14
C TRP A 25 -12.50 -3.29 3.57
N LEU A 26 -13.44 -2.71 4.30
CA LEU A 26 -13.75 -3.17 5.67
C LEU A 26 -14.21 -4.63 5.72
N THR A 27 -14.72 -5.17 4.62
CA THR A 27 -15.22 -6.53 4.54
C THR A 27 -14.16 -7.53 4.02
N LEU A 28 -12.99 -7.04 3.62
CA LEU A 28 -11.96 -7.87 3.02
C LEU A 28 -11.02 -8.45 4.09
N PRO A 29 -10.47 -9.65 3.84
CA PRO A 29 -9.48 -10.24 4.76
C PRO A 29 -8.12 -9.57 4.69
N SER A 30 -7.81 -8.89 3.58
CA SER A 30 -6.54 -8.18 3.42
C SER A 30 -6.62 -7.16 2.31
N VAL A 31 -5.80 -6.12 2.42
CA VAL A 31 -5.51 -5.17 1.33
C VAL A 31 -4.00 -4.94 1.31
N ALA A 32 -3.45 -4.74 0.13
CA ALA A 32 -2.03 -4.42 -0.03
C ALA A 32 -1.87 -2.91 -0.18
N LEU A 33 -0.85 -2.36 0.48
CA LEU A 33 -0.55 -0.93 0.43
C LEU A 33 0.87 -0.71 -0.04
N ASP A 34 1.06 0.39 -0.75
CA ASP A 34 2.36 0.95 -1.05
C ASP A 34 2.25 2.47 -1.01
N THR A 35 3.31 3.15 -0.63
CA THR A 35 3.30 4.60 -0.51
C THR A 35 4.44 5.20 -1.33
N GLU A 36 4.17 6.36 -1.92
CA GLU A 36 5.21 7.24 -2.43
C GLU A 36 5.24 8.48 -1.56
N PHE A 37 6.42 8.91 -1.18
CA PHE A 37 6.55 10.06 -0.28
C PHE A 37 7.64 11.01 -0.77
N MET A 38 7.53 12.25 -0.30
CA MET A 38 8.47 13.31 -0.63
C MET A 38 9.27 13.68 0.61
N ARG A 39 10.58 13.82 0.43
CA ARG A 39 11.50 14.21 1.48
C ARG A 39 12.20 15.51 1.14
N THR A 40 11.40 16.55 0.95
CA THR A 40 11.96 17.87 0.70
C THR A 40 11.75 18.75 1.92
N ASN A 41 12.78 19.18 2.57
CA ASN A 41 12.73 20.14 3.69
C ASN A 41 11.92 19.68 4.91
N THR A 42 11.64 18.39 5.07
CA THR A 42 10.95 17.87 6.24
C THR A 42 11.71 16.71 6.85
N PHE A 43 11.68 16.61 8.17
CA PHE A 43 12.31 15.53 8.90
C PHE A 43 11.58 14.21 8.65
N TYR A 44 10.24 14.26 8.63
CA TYR A 44 9.41 13.09 8.35
C TYR A 44 8.95 13.08 6.90
N PRO A 45 8.81 11.89 6.29
CA PRO A 45 8.31 11.82 4.93
C PRO A 45 6.85 12.31 4.85
N ARG A 46 6.56 13.07 3.81
CA ARG A 46 5.20 13.49 3.51
C ARG A 46 4.61 12.53 2.49
N LEU A 47 3.43 12.00 2.80
CA LEU A 47 2.73 11.10 1.90
C LEU A 47 2.34 11.85 0.61
N GLY A 48 2.89 11.42 -0.51
CA GLY A 48 2.60 12.00 -1.83
C GLY A 48 1.60 11.19 -2.63
N LEU A 49 1.58 9.87 -2.42
CA LEU A 49 0.66 8.98 -3.10
C LEU A 49 0.47 7.74 -2.24
N LEU A 50 -0.77 7.31 -2.12
CA LEU A 50 -1.10 6.03 -1.47
C LEU A 50 -1.67 5.09 -2.53
N GLN A 51 -1.11 3.89 -2.62
CA GLN A 51 -1.57 2.86 -3.54
C GLN A 51 -2.19 1.74 -2.74
N VAL A 52 -3.37 1.30 -3.15
CA VAL A 52 -4.08 0.21 -2.49
C VAL A 52 -4.52 -0.80 -3.53
N ALA A 53 -4.22 -2.07 -3.28
CA ALA A 53 -4.71 -3.17 -4.10
C ALA A 53 -5.64 -4.03 -3.23
N ASP A 54 -6.87 -4.23 -3.70
CA ASP A 54 -7.90 -4.95 -2.95
C ASP A 54 -8.22 -6.34 -3.49
N GLY A 55 -7.40 -6.81 -4.43
CA GLY A 55 -7.60 -8.11 -5.08
C GLY A 55 -8.41 -8.03 -6.37
N SER A 56 -9.22 -6.98 -6.56
CA SER A 56 -9.97 -6.79 -7.79
C SER A 56 -9.35 -5.69 -8.67
N GLN A 57 -8.83 -4.65 -8.06
CA GLN A 57 -8.15 -3.58 -8.80
C GLN A 57 -7.18 -2.81 -7.90
N CYS A 58 -6.36 -1.96 -8.52
CA CYS A 58 -5.49 -1.04 -7.82
C CYS A 58 -6.14 0.33 -7.76
N TYR A 59 -5.91 1.04 -6.66
CA TYR A 59 -6.36 2.41 -6.46
C TYR A 59 -5.18 3.31 -6.18
N LEU A 60 -5.18 4.47 -6.77
CA LEU A 60 -4.22 5.54 -6.49
C LEU A 60 -4.98 6.65 -5.77
N ILE A 61 -4.57 6.94 -4.56
CA ILE A 61 -5.21 7.93 -3.70
C ILE A 61 -4.28 9.13 -3.57
N ASP A 62 -4.77 10.31 -3.95
CA ASP A 62 -4.04 11.56 -3.78
C ASP A 62 -4.32 12.11 -2.39
N PRO A 63 -3.34 12.09 -1.47
CA PRO A 63 -3.57 12.54 -0.09
C PRO A 63 -3.96 14.01 0.02
N LEU A 64 -3.56 14.83 -0.96
CA LEU A 64 -3.90 16.25 -0.96
C LEU A 64 -5.39 16.50 -1.16
N LYS A 65 -6.10 15.53 -1.72
CA LYS A 65 -7.53 15.60 -1.98
C LYS A 65 -8.38 15.04 -0.84
N ILE A 66 -7.75 14.47 0.18
CA ILE A 66 -8.44 13.84 1.29
C ILE A 66 -8.30 14.74 2.52
N SER A 67 -9.42 15.14 3.08
CA SER A 67 -9.45 15.97 4.27
C SER A 67 -9.73 15.19 5.55
N ASP A 68 -10.39 14.03 5.44
CA ASP A 68 -10.75 13.20 6.57
C ASP A 68 -10.36 11.75 6.29
N TRP A 69 -9.42 11.25 7.09
CA TRP A 69 -8.91 9.89 6.97
C TRP A 69 -9.67 8.87 7.81
N SER A 70 -10.74 9.27 8.50
CA SER A 70 -11.44 8.40 9.46
C SER A 70 -11.87 7.06 8.86
N CYS A 71 -12.41 7.06 7.65
CA CYS A 71 -12.82 5.83 6.99
C CYS A 71 -11.64 4.91 6.69
N PHE A 72 -10.51 5.49 6.26
CA PHE A 72 -9.30 4.73 5.99
C PHE A 72 -8.67 4.22 7.28
N ILE A 73 -8.69 5.02 8.34
CA ILE A 73 -8.21 4.59 9.66
C ILE A 73 -9.02 3.38 10.14
N SER A 74 -10.32 3.35 9.88
CA SER A 74 -11.15 2.19 10.22
C SER A 74 -10.68 0.92 9.51
N VAL A 75 -10.23 1.03 8.26
CA VAL A 75 -9.64 -0.09 7.53
C VAL A 75 -8.30 -0.49 8.15
N LEU A 76 -7.42 0.48 8.41
CA LEU A 76 -6.10 0.22 9.00
C LEU A 76 -6.18 -0.45 10.36
N THR A 77 -7.13 -0.03 11.19
CA THR A 77 -7.24 -0.52 12.56
C THR A 77 -8.20 -1.69 12.71
N ASN A 78 -8.79 -2.15 11.61
CA ASN A 78 -9.66 -3.32 11.62
C ASN A 78 -8.80 -4.59 11.81
N PRO A 79 -8.95 -5.31 12.94
CA PRO A 79 -8.09 -6.48 13.21
C PRO A 79 -8.36 -7.65 12.27
N VAL A 80 -9.46 -7.63 11.54
CA VAL A 80 -9.81 -8.69 10.58
C VAL A 80 -9.17 -8.46 9.22
N CYS A 81 -8.91 -7.20 8.85
CA CYS A 81 -8.30 -6.86 7.57
C CYS A 81 -6.78 -6.71 7.73
N GLU A 82 -6.03 -7.66 7.23
CA GLU A 82 -4.58 -7.62 7.28
C GLU A 82 -4.04 -6.66 6.23
N ILE A 83 -3.14 -5.79 6.62
CA ILE A 83 -2.47 -4.85 5.73
C ILE A 83 -1.19 -5.49 5.23
N VAL A 84 -1.07 -5.66 3.91
CA VAL A 84 0.09 -6.31 3.28
C VAL A 84 1.00 -5.24 2.71
N LEU A 85 2.27 -5.30 3.06
CA LEU A 85 3.30 -4.35 2.66
C LEU A 85 4.53 -5.11 2.18
N HIS A 86 5.42 -4.43 1.46
CA HIS A 86 6.73 -4.97 1.13
C HIS A 86 7.81 -4.00 1.59
N SER A 87 8.67 -4.42 2.53
CA SER A 87 9.69 -3.55 3.12
C SER A 87 9.06 -2.28 3.70
N GLY A 88 8.04 -2.48 4.55
CA GLY A 88 7.06 -1.45 4.89
C GLY A 88 7.46 -0.46 5.96
N GLY A 89 8.73 -0.42 6.42
CA GLY A 89 9.12 0.48 7.51
C GLY A 89 8.84 1.95 7.22
N GLU A 90 9.20 2.41 6.02
CA GLU A 90 8.93 3.80 5.62
C GLU A 90 7.45 4.05 5.34
N ASP A 91 6.75 3.04 4.78
CA ASP A 91 5.32 3.13 4.55
C ASP A 91 4.56 3.29 5.86
N LEU A 92 4.94 2.52 6.88
CA LEU A 92 4.33 2.61 8.21
C LEU A 92 4.55 4.00 8.83
N THR A 93 5.75 4.55 8.66
CA THR A 93 6.05 5.91 9.13
C THR A 93 5.19 6.94 8.40
N ALA A 94 5.10 6.83 7.08
CA ALA A 94 4.28 7.76 6.28
C ALA A 94 2.80 7.68 6.65
N LEU A 95 2.28 6.48 6.88
CA LEU A 95 0.90 6.28 7.32
C LEU A 95 0.66 6.88 8.70
N LEU A 96 1.60 6.68 9.63
CA LEU A 96 1.49 7.24 10.97
C LEU A 96 1.47 8.77 10.94
N VAL A 97 2.35 9.38 10.13
CA VAL A 97 2.41 10.83 10.00
C VAL A 97 1.13 11.39 9.37
N ALA A 98 0.62 10.73 8.32
CA ALA A 98 -0.55 11.20 7.59
C ALA A 98 -1.87 10.99 8.35
N SER A 99 -2.03 9.83 9.00
CA SER A 99 -3.29 9.42 9.61
C SER A 99 -3.29 9.41 11.13
N GLY A 100 -2.11 9.42 11.75
CA GLY A 100 -1.99 9.29 13.20
C GLY A 100 -2.12 7.86 13.72
N GLN A 101 -2.24 6.87 12.84
CA GLN A 101 -2.47 5.48 13.23
C GLN A 101 -1.56 4.52 12.47
N LEU A 102 -1.27 3.38 13.10
CA LEU A 102 -0.61 2.26 12.47
C LEU A 102 -1.63 1.13 12.23
N PRO A 103 -1.38 0.24 11.26
CA PRO A 103 -2.23 -0.93 11.08
C PRO A 103 -2.29 -1.80 12.35
N SER A 104 -3.47 -2.33 12.67
CA SER A 104 -3.62 -3.27 13.79
C SER A 104 -2.94 -4.60 13.50
N THR A 105 -3.04 -5.05 12.24
CA THR A 105 -2.34 -6.25 11.78
C THR A 105 -1.69 -5.95 10.44
N PHE A 106 -0.44 -6.36 10.26
CA PHE A 106 0.21 -6.20 8.97
C PHE A 106 1.12 -7.39 8.68
N PHE A 107 1.37 -7.60 7.40
CA PHE A 107 2.21 -8.68 6.88
C PHE A 107 3.20 -8.05 5.90
N ASP A 108 4.48 -8.12 6.24
CA ASP A 108 5.54 -7.61 5.36
C ASP A 108 6.10 -8.77 4.54
N THR A 109 5.87 -8.72 3.23
CA THR A 109 6.28 -9.80 2.33
C THR A 109 7.79 -9.94 2.23
N GLN A 110 8.57 -8.88 2.45
CA GLN A 110 10.02 -8.97 2.47
C GLN A 110 10.50 -9.78 3.68
N VAL A 111 9.93 -9.50 4.85
CA VAL A 111 10.25 -10.23 6.08
C VAL A 111 9.80 -11.69 5.96
N ALA A 112 8.59 -11.91 5.46
CA ALA A 112 8.04 -13.25 5.27
C ALA A 112 8.90 -14.08 4.32
N SER A 113 9.42 -13.48 3.25
CA SER A 113 10.27 -14.19 2.30
C SER A 113 11.57 -14.67 2.94
N ALA A 114 12.13 -13.90 3.87
CA ALA A 114 13.32 -14.29 4.61
C ALA A 114 13.02 -15.51 5.48
N TYR A 115 11.91 -15.50 6.20
CA TYR A 115 11.50 -16.66 7.01
C TYR A 115 11.17 -17.89 6.19
N ALA A 116 10.66 -17.70 4.97
CA ALA A 116 10.35 -18.81 4.07
C ALA A 116 11.58 -19.37 3.36
N GLY A 117 12.76 -18.80 3.57
CA GLY A 117 13.99 -19.27 2.95
C GLY A 117 14.16 -18.86 1.49
N LEU A 118 13.38 -17.89 1.02
CA LEU A 118 13.46 -17.41 -0.36
C LEU A 118 14.62 -16.43 -0.59
N GLY A 119 15.06 -15.75 0.48
CA GLY A 119 16.16 -14.81 0.43
C GLY A 119 16.02 -13.73 1.49
N PHE A 120 17.12 -13.05 1.78
CA PHE A 120 17.17 -11.96 2.74
C PHE A 120 17.10 -10.62 2.01
N SER A 121 16.27 -9.71 2.50
CA SER A 121 16.13 -8.36 1.92
C SER A 121 15.78 -8.34 0.44
N LEU A 122 14.96 -9.27 -0.02
CA LEU A 122 14.56 -9.28 -1.42
C LEU A 122 13.78 -8.02 -1.78
N SER A 123 14.11 -7.41 -2.92
CA SER A 123 13.30 -6.36 -3.48
C SER A 123 11.93 -6.93 -3.89
N TYR A 124 10.94 -6.06 -4.01
CA TYR A 124 9.62 -6.47 -4.49
C TYR A 124 9.73 -7.16 -5.85
N GLN A 125 10.52 -6.58 -6.76
CA GLN A 125 10.75 -7.14 -8.09
C GLN A 125 11.33 -8.54 -8.03
N ALA A 126 12.35 -8.75 -7.17
CA ALA A 126 12.98 -10.07 -7.02
C ALA A 126 12.00 -11.09 -6.45
N LEU A 127 11.20 -10.70 -5.48
CA LEU A 127 10.21 -11.60 -4.87
C LEU A 127 9.11 -12.00 -5.86
N VAL A 128 8.61 -11.04 -6.63
CA VAL A 128 7.61 -11.31 -7.67
C VAL A 128 8.15 -12.29 -8.70
N ARG A 129 9.40 -12.08 -9.15
CA ARG A 129 10.05 -13.01 -10.08
C ARG A 129 10.19 -14.40 -9.49
N GLU A 130 10.60 -14.49 -8.23
CA GLU A 130 10.83 -15.77 -7.56
C GLU A 130 9.54 -16.57 -7.41
N ILE A 131 8.44 -15.91 -7.07
CA ILE A 131 7.17 -16.59 -6.80
C ILE A 131 6.35 -16.80 -8.07
N THR A 132 6.31 -15.81 -8.96
CA THR A 132 5.41 -15.83 -10.13
C THR A 132 6.11 -16.06 -11.45
N GLY A 133 7.43 -15.91 -11.51
CA GLY A 133 8.20 -15.97 -12.75
C GLY A 133 8.08 -14.72 -13.61
N ARG A 134 7.34 -13.71 -13.16
CA ARG A 134 7.15 -12.45 -13.90
C ARG A 134 8.27 -11.48 -13.65
N GLU A 135 8.67 -10.77 -14.71
CA GLU A 135 9.64 -9.68 -14.62
C GLU A 135 8.91 -8.35 -14.55
N LEU A 136 9.24 -7.54 -13.55
CA LEU A 136 8.70 -6.18 -13.42
C LEU A 136 9.67 -5.17 -14.00
N PRO A 137 9.21 -4.03 -14.54
CA PRO A 137 10.09 -2.96 -15.01
C PRO A 137 10.96 -2.42 -13.88
N LYS A 138 12.27 -2.22 -14.15
CA LYS A 138 13.22 -1.79 -13.12
C LYS A 138 13.15 -0.30 -12.80
N ASP A 139 12.79 0.49 -13.77
CA ASP A 139 12.82 1.95 -13.67
C ASP A 139 11.71 2.51 -12.78
N GLN A 140 10.70 1.70 -12.47
CA GLN A 140 9.54 2.12 -11.69
C GLN A 140 9.64 1.74 -10.23
N THR A 141 10.63 0.93 -9.85
CA THR A 141 10.71 0.39 -8.50
C THR A 141 11.86 1.02 -7.73
N ARG A 142 11.60 1.47 -6.51
CA ARG A 142 12.59 2.03 -5.62
C ARG A 142 12.82 1.23 -4.36
N SER A 143 12.17 0.14 -4.26
CA SER A 143 12.29 -0.76 -3.12
C SER A 143 13.36 -1.82 -3.33
#